data_49a17fbefd4f975f10f2f262fe5bde2c
#
_entry.id   49a17fbefd4f975f10f2f262fe5bde2c
#
_cell.length_a   1.000
_cell.length_b   1.000
_cell.length_c   1.000
_cell.angle_alpha   90.00
_cell.angle_beta   90.00
_cell.angle_gamma   90.00
#
_symmetry.space_group_name_H-M   'P 1'
#
loop_
_entity.id
_entity.type
_entity.pdbx_description
1 polymer ?
#
loop_
_entity_poly.entity_id
_entity_poly.type
_entity_poly.pdbx_seq_one_letter_code
_entity_poly.pdbx_strand_id
1 'polypeptide(L)'
;MELSAVDRWQYGRLRFKRPAMQWVSPARPPYDRGHGTACPAPIRPRDQRDMSATTPKYITFDCYGTLTFFQMSEAATAIYGGKLSPEAMATFNRNFAAYRLDEIMGDWKPYAEVIHNAVERTCRRNGVGFRPEDARAIYEQVPSWGPHPDVPAGLARVAKEIPLVILSNAMDSQIMSNVEKLGAPFHRVYTAQQAQAYKPRFRAFEYMFDSLGCGPEDILHVSSSFRYDLMSAHDLGITRKVWVNRGHEPANPYYGYTEIRDISALPGVLGM
;
A
#
# COMPACT_ATOMS: atom_id res chain seq x y z
N MET A 1 54.92 -28.64 -15.42
CA MET A 1 54.59 -27.65 -16.46
C MET A 1 53.34 -26.94 -15.97
N GLU A 2 53.65 -26.01 -15.25
CA GLU A 2 53.54 -24.52 -15.31
C GLU A 2 52.13 -24.01 -15.19
N LEU A 3 51.90 -23.43 -14.03
CA LEU A 3 50.81 -22.52 -13.64
C LEU A 3 51.04 -21.17 -14.33
N SER A 4 50.00 -20.56 -14.89
CA SER A 4 50.06 -19.14 -15.24
C SER A 4 48.80 -18.38 -14.77
N ALA A 5 49.16 -17.43 -13.96
CA ALA A 5 48.69 -16.05 -13.87
C ALA A 5 47.25 -15.76 -13.45
N VAL A 6 47.18 -15.43 -12.19
CA VAL A 6 46.11 -14.65 -11.54
C VAL A 6 46.25 -13.20 -11.98
N ASP A 7 45.26 -12.65 -12.69
CA ASP A 7 45.15 -11.22 -12.97
C ASP A 7 44.54 -10.48 -11.80
N ARG A 8 45.36 -9.64 -11.17
CA ARG A 8 44.96 -8.68 -10.14
C ARG A 8 44.25 -7.49 -10.80
N TRP A 9 43.01 -7.29 -10.52
CA TRP A 9 42.36 -6.01 -10.79
C TRP A 9 42.77 -5.00 -9.71
N GLN A 10 43.65 -4.05 -10.10
CA GLN A 10 44.03 -2.89 -9.31
C GLN A 10 42.88 -1.86 -9.41
N TYR A 11 42.24 -1.57 -8.29
CA TYR A 11 41.37 -0.40 -8.16
C TYR A 11 42.26 0.86 -8.11
N GLY A 12 42.35 1.55 -9.25
CA GLY A 12 42.93 2.89 -9.34
C GLY A 12 42.06 3.87 -8.56
N ARG A 13 42.61 4.51 -7.55
CA ARG A 13 42.00 5.62 -6.83
C ARG A 13 41.89 6.84 -7.76
N LEU A 14 40.74 7.06 -8.39
CA LEU A 14 40.42 8.32 -9.01
C LEU A 14 40.08 9.34 -7.90
N ARG A 15 41.01 10.23 -7.58
CA ARG A 15 40.76 11.41 -6.76
C ARG A 15 39.99 12.42 -7.60
N PHE A 16 38.67 12.50 -7.46
CA PHE A 16 37.90 13.65 -7.92
C PHE A 16 38.17 14.84 -7.01
N LYS A 17 38.92 15.84 -7.50
CA LYS A 17 38.94 17.17 -6.89
C LYS A 17 37.54 17.78 -7.07
N ARG A 18 36.76 17.86 -6.01
CA ARG A 18 35.54 18.67 -5.98
C ARG A 18 35.93 20.14 -6.03
N PRO A 19 35.45 20.95 -6.99
CA PRO A 19 35.55 22.40 -6.88
C PRO A 19 34.72 22.83 -5.68
N ALA A 20 35.27 23.70 -4.84
CA ALA A 20 34.56 24.32 -3.75
C ALA A 20 33.44 25.21 -4.32
N MET A 21 32.21 24.73 -4.33
CA MET A 21 31.06 25.55 -4.60
C MET A 21 30.86 26.48 -3.38
N GLN A 22 31.25 27.77 -3.51
CA GLN A 22 30.84 28.77 -2.57
C GLN A 22 29.33 29.00 -2.74
N TRP A 23 28.55 28.57 -1.77
CA TRP A 23 27.15 28.93 -1.65
C TRP A 23 27.07 30.46 -1.36
N VAL A 24 26.73 31.25 -2.37
CA VAL A 24 26.29 32.62 -2.20
C VAL A 24 24.80 32.53 -1.86
N SER A 25 24.46 32.78 -0.59
CA SER A 25 23.05 32.93 -0.20
C SER A 25 22.44 34.11 -0.97
N PRO A 26 21.32 33.90 -1.71
CA PRO A 26 20.60 35.02 -2.29
C PRO A 26 20.12 35.93 -1.15
N ALA A 27 20.40 37.25 -1.25
CA ALA A 27 19.93 38.26 -0.32
C ALA A 27 18.38 38.13 -0.23
N ARG A 28 17.87 38.02 1.01
CA ARG A 28 16.43 38.08 1.25
C ARG A 28 15.93 39.45 0.81
N PRO A 29 14.85 39.53 0.01
CA PRO A 29 14.21 40.83 -0.24
C PRO A 29 13.71 41.42 1.07
N PRO A 30 13.71 42.75 1.24
CA PRO A 30 13.21 43.39 2.44
C PRO A 30 11.72 43.04 2.64
N TYR A 31 11.39 42.46 3.78
CA TYR A 31 10.02 42.20 4.21
C TYR A 31 9.36 43.58 4.44
N ASP A 32 8.44 43.93 3.53
CA ASP A 32 7.58 45.11 3.72
C ASP A 32 6.61 44.84 4.87
N ARG A 33 6.78 45.60 5.96
CA ARG A 33 5.87 45.57 7.12
C ARG A 33 4.75 46.56 6.87
N GLY A 34 3.73 46.09 6.21
CA GLY A 34 2.54 46.91 6.05
C GLY A 34 1.42 46.20 5.33
N HIS A 35 0.68 45.39 6.04
CA HIS A 35 -0.79 45.22 6.01
C HIS A 35 -1.11 44.04 6.92
N GLY A 36 -1.81 44.30 8.01
CA GLY A 36 -2.30 43.31 8.95
C GLY A 36 -3.32 42.40 8.29
N THR A 37 -2.85 41.32 7.68
CA THR A 37 -3.69 40.21 7.35
C THR A 37 -3.81 39.33 8.59
N ALA A 38 -5.01 39.33 9.18
CA ALA A 38 -5.38 38.43 10.25
C ALA A 38 -4.90 37.01 9.88
N CYS A 39 -4.18 36.37 10.80
CA CYS A 39 -3.82 34.97 10.69
C CYS A 39 -5.10 34.19 10.33
N PRO A 40 -5.13 33.38 9.26
CA PRO A 40 -6.32 32.58 8.99
C PRO A 40 -6.65 31.77 10.24
N ALA A 41 -7.90 31.83 10.66
CA ALA A 41 -8.38 31.07 11.81
C ALA A 41 -7.97 29.59 11.64
N PRO A 42 -7.62 28.89 12.73
CA PRO A 42 -7.27 27.48 12.66
C PRO A 42 -8.41 26.76 11.95
N ILE A 43 -8.06 26.00 10.91
CA ILE A 43 -9.00 25.14 10.18
C ILE A 43 -9.62 24.22 11.24
N ARG A 44 -10.86 24.49 11.58
CA ARG A 44 -11.62 23.58 12.46
C ARG A 44 -11.68 22.24 11.76
N PRO A 45 -11.50 21.10 12.47
CA PRO A 45 -11.79 19.80 11.90
C PRO A 45 -13.20 19.86 11.30
N ARG A 46 -13.32 19.60 10.00
CA ARG A 46 -14.62 19.52 9.34
C ARG A 46 -15.48 18.53 10.10
N ASP A 47 -16.61 19.00 10.56
CA ASP A 47 -17.54 18.26 11.42
C ASP A 47 -17.87 16.90 10.75
N GLN A 48 -17.68 15.79 11.47
CA GLN A 48 -17.96 14.40 11.02
C GLN A 48 -19.46 14.20 10.67
N ARG A 49 -20.29 15.23 10.78
CA ARG A 49 -21.74 15.18 10.57
C ARG A 49 -22.20 15.27 9.11
N ASP A 50 -21.29 15.43 8.14
CA ASP A 50 -21.68 15.64 6.73
C ASP A 50 -21.58 14.36 5.86
N MET A 51 -21.48 13.18 6.48
CA MET A 51 -21.48 11.90 5.74
C MET A 51 -22.88 11.43 5.28
N SER A 52 -23.95 12.15 5.62
CA SER A 52 -25.33 11.67 5.40
C SER A 52 -26.04 12.22 4.16
N ALA A 53 -25.41 13.09 3.36
CA ALA A 53 -26.16 13.84 2.34
C ALA A 53 -26.34 13.11 0.99
N THR A 54 -25.45 12.19 0.60
CA THR A 54 -25.61 11.43 -0.67
C THR A 54 -25.01 10.04 -0.57
N THR A 55 -25.75 9.02 -1.02
CA THR A 55 -25.23 7.65 -1.17
C THR A 55 -24.06 7.64 -2.15
N PRO A 56 -22.91 6.99 -1.84
CA PRO A 56 -21.82 6.89 -2.79
C PRO A 56 -22.25 6.09 -4.03
N LYS A 57 -21.74 6.47 -5.21
CA LYS A 57 -21.96 5.69 -6.44
C LYS A 57 -21.28 4.32 -6.38
N TYR A 58 -20.13 4.25 -5.72
CA TYR A 58 -19.35 3.03 -5.57
C TYR A 58 -18.77 2.92 -4.16
N ILE A 59 -18.66 1.68 -3.66
CA ILE A 59 -17.80 1.38 -2.53
C ILE A 59 -16.52 0.76 -3.09
N THR A 60 -15.39 1.39 -2.86
CA THR A 60 -14.07 0.91 -3.32
C THR A 60 -13.29 0.31 -2.17
N PHE A 61 -12.66 -0.83 -2.41
CA PHE A 61 -11.94 -1.60 -1.39
C PHE A 61 -10.48 -1.84 -1.78
N ASP A 62 -9.58 -1.71 -0.81
CA ASP A 62 -8.37 -2.51 -0.82
C ASP A 62 -8.70 -3.99 -0.61
N CYS A 63 -7.87 -4.89 -1.14
CA CYS A 63 -8.13 -6.33 -1.05
C CYS A 63 -7.30 -7.00 0.05
N TYR A 64 -5.97 -7.03 -0.11
CA TYR A 64 -5.09 -7.81 0.76
C TYR A 64 -4.80 -7.10 2.08
N GLY A 65 -5.14 -7.75 3.19
CA GLY A 65 -5.09 -7.19 4.53
C GLY A 65 -6.40 -6.54 4.95
N THR A 66 -7.27 -6.16 4.00
CA THR A 66 -8.59 -5.57 4.25
C THR A 66 -9.70 -6.61 4.14
N LEU A 67 -9.87 -7.22 2.97
CA LEU A 67 -10.87 -8.24 2.68
C LEU A 67 -10.30 -9.66 2.77
N THR A 68 -9.11 -9.86 2.24
CA THR A 68 -8.39 -11.14 2.21
C THR A 68 -7.23 -11.10 3.18
N PHE A 69 -6.97 -12.19 3.89
CA PHE A 69 -5.76 -12.31 4.70
C PHE A 69 -4.52 -12.01 3.86
N PHE A 70 -3.57 -11.30 4.46
CA PHE A 70 -2.29 -10.98 3.83
C PHE A 70 -1.17 -11.75 4.52
N GLN A 71 -0.81 -12.91 3.98
CA GLN A 71 0.01 -13.93 4.64
C GLN A 71 1.48 -13.95 4.17
N MET A 72 2.03 -12.79 3.77
CA MET A 72 3.43 -12.70 3.30
C MET A 72 4.45 -13.04 4.40
N SER A 73 4.18 -12.64 5.64
CA SER A 73 5.05 -12.94 6.77
C SER A 73 5.01 -14.42 7.15
N GLU A 74 3.84 -15.03 7.08
CA GLU A 74 3.63 -16.46 7.31
C GLU A 74 4.34 -17.29 6.24
N ALA A 75 4.21 -16.90 4.97
CA ALA A 75 4.89 -17.55 3.85
C ALA A 75 6.43 -17.47 3.99
N ALA A 76 6.96 -16.31 4.36
CA ALA A 76 8.39 -16.15 4.64
C ALA A 76 8.83 -16.96 5.86
N THR A 77 8.01 -17.01 6.91
CA THR A 77 8.31 -17.77 8.13
C THR A 77 8.33 -19.26 7.87
N ALA A 78 7.45 -19.77 7.02
CA ALA A 78 7.46 -21.18 6.62
C ALA A 78 8.78 -21.61 5.96
N ILE A 79 9.47 -20.70 5.25
CA ILE A 79 10.73 -20.98 4.54
C ILE A 79 11.96 -20.71 5.42
N TYR A 80 11.95 -19.63 6.18
CA TYR A 80 13.12 -19.13 6.90
C TYR A 80 13.09 -19.37 8.41
N GLY A 81 11.90 -19.67 8.99
CA GLY A 81 11.73 -19.81 10.44
C GLY A 81 12.59 -20.88 11.08
N GLY A 82 12.87 -21.99 10.37
CA GLY A 82 13.78 -23.01 10.83
C GLY A 82 15.28 -22.63 10.80
N LYS A 83 15.62 -21.48 10.20
CA LYS A 83 16.99 -20.99 10.05
C LYS A 83 17.31 -19.81 10.98
N LEU A 84 16.32 -19.26 11.67
CA LEU A 84 16.41 -18.05 12.49
C LEU A 84 15.77 -18.27 13.85
N SER A 85 16.25 -17.56 14.89
CA SER A 85 15.52 -17.51 16.15
C SER A 85 14.18 -16.76 15.97
N PRO A 86 13.19 -16.91 16.88
CA PRO A 86 11.93 -16.17 16.81
C PRO A 86 12.11 -14.65 16.69
N GLU A 87 13.07 -14.07 17.43
CA GLU A 87 13.36 -12.63 17.41
C GLU A 87 14.00 -12.18 16.10
N ALA A 88 14.92 -13.02 15.57
CA ALA A 88 15.55 -12.78 14.26
C ALA A 88 14.50 -12.91 13.13
N MET A 89 13.57 -13.87 13.22
CA MET A 89 12.48 -14.03 12.27
C MET A 89 11.50 -12.84 12.29
N ALA A 90 11.18 -12.33 13.48
CA ALA A 90 10.37 -11.12 13.60
C ALA A 90 11.07 -9.90 12.94
N THR A 91 12.39 -9.79 13.08
CA THR A 91 13.21 -8.76 12.42
C THR A 91 13.24 -8.96 10.90
N PHE A 92 13.38 -10.20 10.44
CA PHE A 92 13.31 -10.58 9.04
C PHE A 92 11.98 -10.13 8.41
N ASN A 93 10.85 -10.45 9.05
CA ASN A 93 9.52 -10.08 8.57
C ASN A 93 9.32 -8.56 8.50
N ARG A 94 9.81 -7.80 9.50
CA ARG A 94 9.79 -6.33 9.45
C ARG A 94 10.60 -5.79 8.28
N ASN A 95 11.82 -6.30 8.05
CA ASN A 95 12.67 -5.91 6.93
C ASN A 95 12.02 -6.28 5.59
N PHE A 96 11.43 -7.48 5.47
CA PHE A 96 10.73 -7.92 4.27
C PHE A 96 9.54 -7.01 3.94
N ALA A 97 8.75 -6.63 4.93
CA ALA A 97 7.64 -5.68 4.73
C ALA A 97 8.15 -4.31 4.28
N ALA A 98 9.24 -3.80 4.90
CA ALA A 98 9.84 -2.52 4.53
C ALA A 98 10.41 -2.53 3.11
N TYR A 99 11.13 -3.59 2.72
CA TYR A 99 11.69 -3.68 1.37
C TYR A 99 10.64 -3.88 0.30
N ARG A 100 9.53 -4.60 0.58
CA ARG A 100 8.39 -4.66 -0.36
C ARG A 100 7.79 -3.28 -0.63
N LEU A 101 7.62 -2.48 0.41
CA LEU A 101 7.14 -1.09 0.26
C LEU A 101 8.14 -0.26 -0.56
N ASP A 102 9.43 -0.34 -0.24
CA ASP A 102 10.47 0.39 -0.96
C ASP A 102 10.52 0.02 -2.45
N GLU A 103 10.42 -1.27 -2.77
CA GLU A 103 10.39 -1.76 -4.16
C GLU A 103 9.20 -1.22 -4.97
N ILE A 104 8.01 -1.15 -4.39
CA ILE A 104 6.84 -0.62 -5.10
C ILE A 104 6.84 0.91 -5.23
N MET A 105 7.61 1.61 -4.41
CA MET A 105 7.82 3.06 -4.54
C MET A 105 8.80 3.42 -5.67
N GLY A 106 9.59 2.47 -6.14
CA GLY A 106 10.49 2.62 -7.28
C GLY A 106 9.77 2.61 -8.64
N ASP A 107 10.51 2.36 -9.71
CA ASP A 107 9.95 2.18 -11.05
C ASP A 107 9.00 0.99 -11.10
N TRP A 108 8.00 1.08 -12.00
CA TRP A 108 7.06 -0.02 -12.19
C TRP A 108 7.80 -1.32 -12.53
N LYS A 109 7.40 -2.38 -11.87
CA LYS A 109 7.82 -3.77 -12.13
C LYS A 109 6.71 -4.73 -11.70
N PRO A 110 6.62 -5.94 -12.27
CA PRO A 110 5.66 -6.97 -11.82
C PRO A 110 5.90 -7.35 -10.36
N TYR A 111 4.83 -7.71 -9.65
CA TYR A 111 4.93 -8.00 -8.21
C TYR A 111 5.81 -9.21 -7.88
N ALA A 112 5.97 -10.16 -8.81
CA ALA A 112 6.93 -11.25 -8.67
C ALA A 112 8.37 -10.74 -8.53
N GLU A 113 8.74 -9.70 -9.30
CA GLU A 113 10.03 -9.04 -9.19
C GLU A 113 10.16 -8.23 -7.89
N VAL A 114 9.10 -7.55 -7.46
CA VAL A 114 9.05 -6.89 -6.14
C VAL A 114 9.34 -7.87 -5.02
N ILE A 115 8.71 -9.05 -5.04
CA ILE A 115 8.94 -10.09 -4.03
C ILE A 115 10.35 -10.65 -4.13
N HIS A 116 10.86 -10.92 -5.33
CA HIS A 116 12.23 -11.39 -5.54
C HIS A 116 13.25 -10.44 -4.91
N ASN A 117 13.20 -9.17 -5.29
CA ASN A 117 14.13 -8.15 -4.81
C ASN A 117 14.01 -7.94 -3.29
N ALA A 118 12.79 -7.89 -2.78
CA ALA A 118 12.54 -7.69 -1.35
C ALA A 118 13.06 -8.86 -0.51
N VAL A 119 12.88 -10.12 -0.97
CA VAL A 119 13.42 -11.30 -0.27
C VAL A 119 14.94 -11.31 -0.33
N GLU A 120 15.56 -11.07 -1.50
CA GLU A 120 17.01 -11.01 -1.65
C GLU A 120 17.63 -9.96 -0.71
N ARG A 121 17.09 -8.73 -0.71
CA ARG A 121 17.55 -7.64 0.16
C ARG A 121 17.39 -8.00 1.63
N THR A 122 16.28 -8.66 1.98
CA THR A 122 16.01 -9.12 3.36
C THR A 122 17.00 -10.19 3.77
N CYS A 123 17.23 -11.19 2.95
CA CYS A 123 18.21 -12.25 3.21
C CYS A 123 19.61 -11.67 3.44
N ARG A 124 20.06 -10.79 2.55
CA ARG A 124 21.37 -10.11 2.67
C ARG A 124 21.50 -9.33 3.98
N ARG A 125 20.44 -8.58 4.37
CA ARG A 125 20.45 -7.77 5.60
C ARG A 125 20.47 -8.60 6.88
N ASN A 126 19.88 -9.80 6.84
CA ASN A 126 19.77 -10.69 8.02
C ASN A 126 20.80 -11.83 8.00
N GLY A 127 21.77 -11.82 7.06
CA GLY A 127 22.80 -12.85 6.99
C GLY A 127 22.29 -14.25 6.64
N VAL A 128 21.17 -14.34 5.91
CA VAL A 128 20.56 -15.61 5.49
C VAL A 128 20.79 -15.82 3.99
N GLY A 129 21.07 -17.08 3.60
CA GLY A 129 21.23 -17.42 2.18
C GLY A 129 19.93 -17.19 1.39
N PHE A 130 20.04 -16.47 0.29
CA PHE A 130 18.94 -16.24 -0.66
C PHE A 130 18.90 -17.33 -1.73
N ARG A 131 17.70 -17.75 -2.08
CA ARG A 131 17.43 -18.62 -3.24
C ARG A 131 16.24 -18.05 -4.02
N PRO A 132 16.33 -17.87 -5.35
CA PRO A 132 15.24 -17.33 -6.17
C PRO A 132 13.92 -18.10 -6.05
N GLU A 133 14.01 -19.43 -5.88
CA GLU A 133 12.85 -20.30 -5.69
C GLU A 133 12.09 -20.02 -4.38
N ASP A 134 12.76 -19.54 -3.33
CA ASP A 134 12.12 -19.15 -2.07
C ASP A 134 11.21 -17.93 -2.31
N ALA A 135 11.68 -16.93 -3.06
CA ALA A 135 10.90 -15.76 -3.42
C ALA A 135 9.71 -16.12 -4.31
N ARG A 136 9.92 -17.02 -5.29
CA ARG A 136 8.84 -17.54 -6.14
C ARG A 136 7.80 -18.29 -5.33
N ALA A 137 8.20 -19.17 -4.41
CA ALA A 137 7.29 -19.92 -3.56
C ALA A 137 6.42 -19.00 -2.68
N ILE A 138 6.98 -17.89 -2.16
CA ILE A 138 6.21 -16.87 -1.44
C ILE A 138 5.17 -16.23 -2.35
N TYR A 139 5.55 -15.83 -3.56
CA TYR A 139 4.67 -15.19 -4.53
C TYR A 139 3.53 -16.11 -4.98
N GLU A 140 3.80 -17.39 -5.22
CA GLU A 140 2.84 -18.39 -5.69
C GLU A 140 1.78 -18.76 -4.64
N GLN A 141 1.96 -18.41 -3.37
CA GLN A 141 0.96 -18.63 -2.34
C GLN A 141 -0.21 -17.64 -2.40
N VAL A 142 -0.05 -16.47 -3.02
CA VAL A 142 -1.06 -15.40 -3.02
C VAL A 142 -2.46 -15.87 -3.45
N PRO A 143 -2.64 -16.64 -4.53
CA PRO A 143 -3.96 -17.13 -4.95
C PRO A 143 -4.65 -18.06 -3.93
N SER A 144 -3.90 -18.67 -3.01
CA SER A 144 -4.46 -19.58 -1.99
C SER A 144 -5.15 -18.86 -0.83
N TRP A 145 -4.85 -17.59 -0.60
CA TRP A 145 -5.36 -16.83 0.54
C TRP A 145 -6.88 -16.66 0.47
N GLY A 146 -7.53 -16.71 1.62
CA GLY A 146 -8.97 -16.56 1.76
C GLY A 146 -9.38 -15.25 2.42
N PRO A 147 -10.69 -14.96 2.46
CA PRO A 147 -11.22 -13.78 3.13
C PRO A 147 -11.11 -13.86 4.65
N HIS A 148 -11.14 -12.71 5.31
CA HIS A 148 -11.46 -12.67 6.74
C HIS A 148 -12.90 -13.17 6.96
N PRO A 149 -13.21 -13.81 8.11
CA PRO A 149 -14.50 -14.46 8.34
C PRO A 149 -15.72 -13.52 8.28
N ASP A 150 -15.52 -12.24 8.57
CA ASP A 150 -16.56 -11.18 8.56
C ASP A 150 -16.90 -10.67 7.15
N VAL A 151 -16.05 -10.95 6.16
CA VAL A 151 -16.12 -10.32 4.84
C VAL A 151 -17.29 -10.81 3.99
N PRO A 152 -17.53 -12.13 3.82
CA PRO A 152 -18.58 -12.58 2.91
C PRO A 152 -19.98 -12.04 3.29
N ALA A 153 -20.34 -12.14 4.57
CA ALA A 153 -21.65 -11.70 5.05
C ALA A 153 -21.79 -10.17 4.99
N GLY A 154 -20.73 -9.41 5.35
CA GLY A 154 -20.73 -7.96 5.31
C GLY A 154 -20.85 -7.42 3.88
N LEU A 155 -20.06 -7.96 2.95
CA LEU A 155 -20.12 -7.57 1.53
C LEU A 155 -21.46 -7.93 0.87
N ALA A 156 -22.01 -9.12 1.13
CA ALA A 156 -23.27 -9.55 0.57
C ALA A 156 -24.45 -8.63 0.91
N ARG A 157 -24.39 -7.92 2.04
CA ARG A 157 -25.40 -6.92 2.43
C ARG A 157 -25.26 -5.65 1.60
N VAL A 158 -24.07 -5.05 1.56
CA VAL A 158 -23.86 -3.77 0.87
C VAL A 158 -23.92 -3.88 -0.64
N ALA A 159 -23.55 -5.05 -1.20
CA ALA A 159 -23.58 -5.32 -2.64
C ALA A 159 -24.98 -5.29 -3.26
N LYS A 160 -26.04 -5.37 -2.44
CA LYS A 160 -27.45 -5.26 -2.90
C LYS A 160 -27.83 -3.84 -3.29
N GLU A 161 -27.19 -2.87 -2.68
CA GLU A 161 -27.55 -1.46 -2.78
C GLU A 161 -26.53 -0.63 -3.57
N ILE A 162 -25.25 -0.97 -3.44
CA ILE A 162 -24.18 -0.15 -4.00
C ILE A 162 -23.15 -1.06 -4.72
N PRO A 163 -22.77 -0.72 -5.97
CA PRO A 163 -21.75 -1.47 -6.71
C PRO A 163 -20.39 -1.47 -5.97
N LEU A 164 -19.80 -2.66 -5.82
CA LEU A 164 -18.50 -2.85 -5.16
C LEU A 164 -17.37 -2.84 -6.19
N VAL A 165 -16.28 -2.23 -5.85
CA VAL A 165 -15.06 -2.11 -6.67
C VAL A 165 -13.84 -2.48 -5.85
N ILE A 166 -12.89 -3.19 -6.43
CA ILE A 166 -11.58 -3.42 -5.83
C ILE A 166 -10.53 -2.54 -6.51
N LEU A 167 -9.65 -1.92 -5.72
CA LEU A 167 -8.39 -1.32 -6.15
C LEU A 167 -7.25 -1.96 -5.36
N SER A 168 -6.46 -2.82 -5.99
CA SER A 168 -5.47 -3.65 -5.29
C SER A 168 -4.07 -3.57 -5.89
N ASN A 169 -3.06 -3.64 -5.03
CA ASN A 169 -1.65 -3.83 -5.41
C ASN A 169 -1.38 -5.29 -5.85
N ALA A 170 -2.15 -5.77 -6.81
CA ALA A 170 -2.15 -7.15 -7.27
C ALA A 170 -1.78 -7.27 -8.76
N MET A 171 -1.54 -8.52 -9.17
CA MET A 171 -1.46 -8.93 -10.57
C MET A 171 -2.77 -9.58 -11.01
N ASP A 172 -3.16 -9.35 -12.27
CA ASP A 172 -4.41 -9.87 -12.85
C ASP A 172 -4.49 -11.40 -12.75
N SER A 173 -3.35 -12.07 -12.93
CA SER A 173 -3.26 -13.53 -12.90
C SER A 173 -3.52 -14.15 -11.51
N GLN A 174 -3.49 -13.37 -10.43
CA GLN A 174 -3.60 -13.90 -9.07
C GLN A 174 -4.89 -13.50 -8.37
N ILE A 175 -5.30 -12.22 -8.53
CA ILE A 175 -6.35 -11.64 -7.69
C ILE A 175 -7.71 -12.31 -7.83
N MET A 176 -8.06 -12.82 -9.01
CA MET A 176 -9.39 -13.38 -9.25
C MET A 176 -9.66 -14.60 -8.38
N SER A 177 -8.66 -15.45 -8.13
CA SER A 177 -8.78 -16.59 -7.21
C SER A 177 -9.11 -16.19 -5.77
N ASN A 178 -8.73 -14.96 -5.35
CA ASN A 178 -9.07 -14.43 -4.04
C ASN A 178 -10.46 -13.78 -4.07
N VAL A 179 -10.79 -13.03 -5.13
CA VAL A 179 -12.08 -12.33 -5.29
C VAL A 179 -13.25 -13.31 -5.30
N GLU A 180 -13.12 -14.45 -5.98
CA GLU A 180 -14.15 -15.52 -6.02
C GLU A 180 -14.54 -16.03 -4.62
N LYS A 181 -13.64 -15.92 -3.64
CA LYS A 181 -13.88 -16.36 -2.27
C LYS A 181 -14.56 -15.28 -1.39
N LEU A 182 -14.70 -14.04 -1.88
CA LEU A 182 -15.21 -12.91 -1.07
C LEU A 182 -16.73 -12.95 -0.84
N GLY A 183 -17.48 -13.80 -1.55
CA GLY A 183 -18.90 -14.04 -1.29
C GLY A 183 -19.85 -12.92 -1.76
N ALA A 184 -19.38 -11.99 -2.60
CA ALA A 184 -20.22 -10.93 -3.18
C ALA A 184 -19.75 -10.61 -4.61
N PRO A 185 -20.67 -10.12 -5.49
CA PRO A 185 -20.28 -9.67 -6.82
C PRO A 185 -19.54 -8.33 -6.76
N PHE A 186 -18.48 -8.19 -7.55
CA PHE A 186 -17.79 -6.94 -7.75
C PHE A 186 -18.08 -6.38 -9.15
N HIS A 187 -18.42 -5.09 -9.20
CA HIS A 187 -18.64 -4.38 -10.45
C HIS A 187 -17.36 -4.29 -11.27
N ARG A 188 -16.23 -4.01 -10.61
CA ARG A 188 -14.89 -3.96 -11.22
C ARG A 188 -13.81 -4.38 -10.23
N VAL A 189 -12.72 -4.90 -10.78
CA VAL A 189 -11.48 -5.21 -10.06
C VAL A 189 -10.35 -4.53 -10.81
N TYR A 190 -9.74 -3.53 -10.18
CA TYR A 190 -8.59 -2.81 -10.71
C TYR A 190 -7.33 -3.24 -9.99
N THR A 191 -6.27 -3.43 -10.77
CA THR A 191 -4.99 -3.93 -10.28
C THR A 191 -3.86 -2.94 -10.54
N ALA A 192 -2.78 -3.07 -9.77
CA ALA A 192 -1.57 -2.32 -10.04
C ALA A 192 -1.00 -2.63 -11.44
N GLN A 193 -1.21 -3.86 -11.95
CA GLN A 193 -0.78 -4.24 -13.29
C GLN A 193 -1.51 -3.44 -14.37
N GLN A 194 -2.80 -3.24 -14.25
CA GLN A 194 -3.60 -2.44 -15.19
C GLN A 194 -3.22 -0.97 -15.11
N ALA A 195 -3.09 -0.43 -13.90
CA ALA A 195 -2.71 0.96 -13.68
C ALA A 195 -1.24 1.26 -14.01
N GLN A 196 -0.38 0.25 -14.15
CA GLN A 196 1.08 0.37 -14.22
C GLN A 196 1.64 1.22 -13.07
N ALA A 197 1.01 1.10 -11.90
CA ALA A 197 1.37 1.81 -10.68
C ALA A 197 0.82 1.09 -9.45
N TYR A 198 1.62 1.05 -8.40
CA TYR A 198 1.19 0.57 -7.08
C TYR A 198 0.65 1.72 -6.24
N LYS A 199 -0.37 1.48 -5.42
CA LYS A 199 -0.68 2.32 -4.27
C LYS A 199 0.55 2.35 -3.34
N PRO A 200 0.92 3.49 -2.76
CA PRO A 200 0.13 4.71 -2.56
C PRO A 200 0.22 5.75 -3.69
N ARG A 201 0.78 5.43 -4.85
CA ARG A 201 0.83 6.40 -5.94
C ARG A 201 -0.59 6.77 -6.40
N PHE A 202 -0.82 8.06 -6.61
CA PHE A 202 -2.10 8.62 -7.08
C PHE A 202 -2.55 8.00 -8.40
N ARG A 203 -1.60 7.71 -9.30
CA ARG A 203 -1.89 7.08 -10.60
C ARG A 203 -2.76 5.82 -10.48
N ALA A 204 -2.62 5.02 -9.42
CA ALA A 204 -3.48 3.85 -9.22
C ALA A 204 -4.94 4.24 -8.98
N PHE A 205 -5.18 5.28 -8.19
CA PHE A 205 -6.51 5.84 -7.95
C PHE A 205 -7.06 6.58 -9.16
N GLU A 206 -6.25 7.40 -9.83
CA GLU A 206 -6.61 8.12 -11.04
C GLU A 206 -7.05 7.16 -12.15
N TYR A 207 -6.31 6.07 -12.34
CA TYR A 207 -6.70 5.01 -13.27
C TYR A 207 -8.08 4.41 -12.96
N MET A 208 -8.39 4.20 -11.68
CA MET A 208 -9.70 3.73 -11.23
C MET A 208 -10.79 4.78 -11.52
N PHE A 209 -10.55 6.05 -11.19
CA PHE A 209 -11.50 7.15 -11.46
C PHE A 209 -11.80 7.29 -12.94
N ASP A 210 -10.77 7.35 -13.77
CA ASP A 210 -10.90 7.47 -15.23
C ASP A 210 -11.68 6.29 -15.82
N SER A 211 -11.38 5.07 -15.34
CA SER A 211 -12.03 3.84 -15.83
C SER A 211 -13.49 3.70 -15.37
N LEU A 212 -13.86 4.28 -14.23
CA LEU A 212 -15.23 4.31 -13.72
C LEU A 212 -16.04 5.51 -14.23
N GLY A 213 -15.36 6.54 -14.77
CA GLY A 213 -16.01 7.81 -15.12
C GLY A 213 -16.57 8.53 -13.89
N CYS A 214 -15.82 8.53 -12.78
CA CYS A 214 -16.25 9.12 -11.51
C CYS A 214 -15.13 9.94 -10.85
N GLY A 215 -15.47 10.71 -9.82
CA GLY A 215 -14.52 11.47 -9.02
C GLY A 215 -14.42 10.97 -7.57
N PRO A 216 -13.52 11.58 -6.78
CA PRO A 216 -13.36 11.26 -5.37
C PRO A 216 -14.62 11.47 -4.53
N GLU A 217 -15.50 12.38 -4.93
CA GLU A 217 -16.78 12.67 -4.29
C GLU A 217 -17.83 11.55 -4.47
N ASP A 218 -17.65 10.71 -5.48
CA ASP A 218 -18.59 9.65 -5.84
C ASP A 218 -18.39 8.35 -5.07
N ILE A 219 -17.25 8.21 -4.38
CA ILE A 219 -16.88 6.94 -3.75
C ILE A 219 -16.84 7.01 -2.22
N LEU A 220 -17.03 5.85 -1.60
CA LEU A 220 -16.59 5.56 -0.24
C LEU A 220 -15.44 4.56 -0.33
N HIS A 221 -14.26 4.93 0.18
CA HIS A 221 -13.08 4.06 0.13
C HIS A 221 -12.85 3.34 1.46
N VAL A 222 -12.68 2.02 1.40
CA VAL A 222 -12.55 1.12 2.55
C VAL A 222 -11.20 0.42 2.52
N SER A 223 -10.38 0.61 3.55
CA SER A 223 -9.07 -0.04 3.65
C SER A 223 -8.64 -0.26 5.11
N SER A 224 -7.80 -1.26 5.34
CA SER A 224 -7.09 -1.46 6.61
C SER A 224 -5.76 -0.73 6.67
N SER A 225 -5.30 -0.10 5.59
CA SER A 225 -3.99 0.53 5.50
C SER A 225 -4.06 2.04 5.33
N PHE A 226 -3.41 2.77 6.24
CA PHE A 226 -3.12 4.19 6.01
C PHE A 226 -2.07 4.36 4.93
N ARG A 227 -1.01 3.59 5.02
CA ARG A 227 0.20 3.70 4.22
C ARG A 227 -0.04 3.50 2.72
N TYR A 228 -0.88 2.55 2.36
CA TYR A 228 -1.17 2.23 0.96
C TYR A 228 -2.40 2.96 0.42
N ASP A 229 -3.36 3.32 1.29
CA ASP A 229 -4.68 3.77 0.86
C ASP A 229 -5.13 5.09 1.47
N LEU A 230 -5.35 5.16 2.79
CA LEU A 230 -6.09 6.26 3.40
C LEU A 230 -5.35 7.60 3.35
N MET A 231 -4.01 7.60 3.33
CA MET A 231 -3.20 8.79 3.09
C MET A 231 -3.47 9.35 1.69
N SER A 232 -3.30 8.50 0.66
CA SER A 232 -3.53 8.91 -0.73
C SER A 232 -5.00 9.28 -0.98
N ALA A 233 -5.94 8.55 -0.39
CA ALA A 233 -7.35 8.86 -0.48
C ALA A 233 -7.67 10.24 0.12
N HIS A 234 -7.03 10.59 1.25
CA HIS A 234 -7.17 11.92 1.86
C HIS A 234 -6.65 13.02 0.93
N ASP A 235 -5.43 12.85 0.41
CA ASP A 235 -4.76 13.85 -0.43
C ASP A 235 -5.45 14.04 -1.80
N LEU A 236 -6.10 12.97 -2.31
CA LEU A 236 -6.94 13.02 -3.52
C LEU A 236 -8.36 13.59 -3.28
N GLY A 237 -8.69 13.98 -2.04
CA GLY A 237 -9.98 14.58 -1.73
C GLY A 237 -11.12 13.59 -1.54
N ILE A 238 -10.85 12.30 -1.38
CA ILE A 238 -11.87 11.32 -1.00
C ILE A 238 -12.29 11.62 0.45
N THR A 239 -13.47 12.20 0.62
CA THR A 239 -13.97 12.60 1.95
C THR A 239 -14.55 11.42 2.72
N ARG A 240 -15.17 10.47 2.04
CA ARG A 240 -15.79 9.27 2.64
C ARG A 240 -14.79 8.12 2.69
N LYS A 241 -14.21 7.93 3.85
CA LYS A 241 -13.20 6.88 4.12
C LYS A 241 -13.60 6.03 5.30
N VAL A 242 -13.42 4.72 5.18
CA VAL A 242 -13.57 3.76 6.27
C VAL A 242 -12.25 3.07 6.52
N TRP A 243 -11.77 3.14 7.75
CA TRP A 243 -10.64 2.36 8.20
C TRP A 243 -11.12 1.08 8.88
N VAL A 244 -10.74 -0.06 8.31
CA VAL A 244 -10.97 -1.36 8.92
C VAL A 244 -9.80 -1.67 9.83
N ASN A 245 -9.98 -1.52 11.13
CA ASN A 245 -8.91 -1.74 12.11
C ASN A 245 -8.64 -3.25 12.30
N ARG A 246 -7.78 -3.79 11.44
CA ARG A 246 -7.28 -5.17 11.53
C ARG A 246 -6.07 -5.33 12.47
N GLY A 247 -5.68 -4.27 13.17
CA GLY A 247 -4.51 -4.27 14.06
C GLY A 247 -3.16 -4.17 13.36
N HIS A 248 -3.12 -3.83 12.05
CA HIS A 248 -1.88 -3.73 11.28
C HIS A 248 -1.14 -2.41 11.49
N GLU A 249 -1.87 -1.34 11.69
CA GLU A 249 -1.33 0.03 11.81
C GLU A 249 -2.00 0.75 12.99
N PRO A 250 -1.32 1.70 13.66
CA PRO A 250 -1.94 2.54 14.68
C PRO A 250 -2.94 3.51 14.05
N ALA A 251 -3.97 3.90 14.81
CA ALA A 251 -4.92 4.93 14.41
C ALA A 251 -4.24 6.26 14.10
N ASN A 252 -4.68 6.93 13.04
CA ASN A 252 -4.21 8.26 12.66
C ASN A 252 -5.39 9.19 12.28
N PRO A 253 -6.00 9.87 13.26
CA PRO A 253 -7.21 10.68 13.06
C PRO A 253 -7.03 11.85 12.07
N TYR A 254 -5.79 12.26 11.78
CA TYR A 254 -5.49 13.33 10.83
C TYR A 254 -6.15 13.11 9.46
N TYR A 255 -6.24 11.84 9.02
CA TYR A 255 -6.77 11.52 7.70
C TYR A 255 -8.30 11.51 7.62
N GLY A 256 -9.02 11.70 8.72
CA GLY A 256 -10.49 11.78 8.78
C GLY A 256 -11.18 10.55 8.15
N TYR A 257 -11.64 9.63 8.96
CA TYR A 257 -12.27 8.37 8.52
C TYR A 257 -13.27 7.90 9.57
N THR A 258 -14.15 6.99 9.18
CA THR A 258 -14.95 6.19 10.12
C THR A 258 -14.19 4.90 10.41
N GLU A 259 -13.95 4.61 11.69
CA GLU A 259 -13.32 3.34 12.10
C GLU A 259 -14.37 2.25 12.27
N ILE A 260 -14.08 1.07 11.71
CA ILE A 260 -14.80 -0.18 11.99
C ILE A 260 -13.79 -1.28 12.32
N ARG A 261 -14.21 -2.27 13.10
CA ARG A 261 -13.33 -3.41 13.46
C ARG A 261 -13.37 -4.52 12.43
N ASP A 262 -14.48 -4.63 11.70
CA ASP A 262 -14.71 -5.66 10.69
C ASP A 262 -15.72 -5.18 9.64
N ILE A 263 -15.79 -5.87 8.50
CA ILE A 263 -16.65 -5.51 7.37
C ILE A 263 -18.14 -5.71 7.69
N SER A 264 -18.50 -6.51 8.70
CA SER A 264 -19.90 -6.69 9.08
C SER A 264 -20.53 -5.41 9.64
N ALA A 265 -19.73 -4.45 10.11
CA ALA A 265 -20.18 -3.14 10.56
C ALA A 265 -20.39 -2.12 9.41
N LEU A 266 -19.89 -2.40 8.20
CA LEU A 266 -19.96 -1.49 7.05
C LEU A 266 -21.40 -1.08 6.67
N PRO A 267 -22.42 -1.98 6.67
CA PRO A 267 -23.80 -1.58 6.43
C PRO A 267 -24.29 -0.47 7.38
N GLY A 268 -23.93 -0.55 8.66
CA GLY A 268 -24.28 0.47 9.65
C GLY A 268 -23.65 1.84 9.36
N VAL A 269 -22.44 1.89 8.79
CA VAL A 269 -21.81 3.15 8.35
C VAL A 269 -22.62 3.81 7.22
N LEU A 270 -23.29 3.00 6.42
CA LEU A 270 -24.11 3.43 5.27
C LEU A 270 -25.59 3.69 5.65
N GLY A 271 -25.96 3.48 6.91
CA GLY A 271 -27.36 3.63 7.38
C GLY A 271 -28.28 2.50 6.92
N MET A 272 -27.75 1.31 6.61
CA MET A 272 -28.48 0.12 6.17
C MET A 272 -28.85 -0.82 7.31
#